data_6a2b79d4670b20c2154cea958fc22a36
#
_entry.id   6a2b79d4670b20c2154cea958fc22a36
#
_cell.length_a   1.000
_cell.length_b   1.000
_cell.length_c   1.000
_cell.angle_alpha   90.00
_cell.angle_beta   90.00
_cell.angle_gamma   90.00
#
_symmetry.space_group_name_H-M   'P 1'
#
loop_
_entity.id
_entity.type
_entity.pdbx_description
1 polymer ?
#
loop_
_entity_poly.entity_id
_entity_poly.type
_entity_poly.pdbx_seq_one_letter_code
_entity_poly.pdbx_strand_id
1 'polypeptide(L)'
;PIIPSAQEANVQYQIAQKLQLSIDSDISLENIKKDFASINLQKTIIVDCFYGTGFKGELSSQIKELFDFINSVPAVKIACDIPSAFYFNADYTVTMGCNKLCLYSDSAKNVCGKILVANLGIAQQKFENFLESDAFLIQKNDIKLPWRTKKASHKGNFGHVCVFAGEKSGAAIINATSALKFGSGLVTLLQ
;
A
#
# COMPACT_ATOMS: atom_id res chain seq x y z
N PRO A 1 29.92 7.91 -6.50
CA PRO A 1 28.73 8.74 -6.31
C PRO A 1 27.63 8.30 -7.28
N ILE A 2 26.45 8.01 -6.75
CA ILE A 2 25.29 7.73 -7.59
C ILE A 2 24.73 9.07 -8.05
N ILE A 3 25.09 9.48 -9.26
CA ILE A 3 24.49 10.64 -9.92
C ILE A 3 23.22 10.16 -10.63
N PRO A 4 22.08 10.83 -10.46
CA PRO A 4 20.86 10.46 -11.16
C PRO A 4 21.07 10.46 -12.68
N SER A 5 20.69 9.37 -13.35
CA SER A 5 20.79 9.26 -14.80
C SER A 5 19.59 9.85 -15.54
N ALA A 6 18.42 9.91 -14.90
CA ALA A 6 17.24 10.51 -15.47
C ALA A 6 17.33 12.05 -15.43
N GLN A 7 16.89 12.72 -16.50
CA GLN A 7 16.98 14.17 -16.64
C GLN A 7 16.28 14.91 -15.51
N GLU A 8 15.05 14.49 -15.16
CA GLU A 8 14.23 15.08 -14.10
C GLU A 8 14.88 14.92 -12.72
N ALA A 9 15.42 13.75 -12.44
CA ALA A 9 16.13 13.47 -11.19
C ALA A 9 17.42 14.29 -11.07
N ASN A 10 18.14 14.50 -12.18
CA ASN A 10 19.33 15.35 -12.20
C ASN A 10 19.00 16.82 -11.92
N VAL A 11 17.88 17.33 -12.45
CA VAL A 11 17.39 18.70 -12.14
C VAL A 11 17.14 18.83 -10.63
N GLN A 12 16.45 17.85 -10.01
CA GLN A 12 16.19 17.87 -8.56
C GLN A 12 17.49 17.78 -7.74
N TYR A 13 18.44 16.98 -8.19
CA TYR A 13 19.77 16.89 -7.56
C TYR A 13 20.48 18.24 -7.58
N GLN A 14 20.49 18.93 -8.73
CA GLN A 14 21.09 20.27 -8.83
C GLN A 14 20.37 21.31 -7.95
N ILE A 15 19.05 21.24 -7.83
CA ILE A 15 18.28 22.09 -6.91
C ILE A 15 18.70 21.83 -5.47
N ALA A 16 18.77 20.56 -5.07
CA ALA A 16 19.21 20.18 -3.72
C ALA A 16 20.63 20.71 -3.40
N GLN A 17 21.55 20.61 -4.36
CA GLN A 17 22.89 21.21 -4.20
C GLN A 17 22.85 22.73 -4.02
N LYS A 18 22.06 23.43 -4.85
CA LYS A 18 21.90 24.90 -4.73
C LYS A 18 21.29 25.32 -3.40
N LEU A 19 20.40 24.50 -2.85
CA LEU A 19 19.80 24.70 -1.52
C LEU A 19 20.74 24.30 -0.37
N GLN A 20 21.97 23.88 -0.67
CA GLN A 20 22.97 23.44 0.30
C GLN A 20 22.47 22.32 1.22
N LEU A 21 21.62 21.44 0.69
CA LEU A 21 21.21 20.23 1.42
C LEU A 21 22.42 19.31 1.56
N SER A 22 22.53 18.65 2.71
CA SER A 22 23.54 17.62 2.92
C SER A 22 23.24 16.43 2.02
N ILE A 23 24.10 16.17 1.06
CA ILE A 23 23.99 15.05 0.12
C ILE A 23 25.24 14.19 0.30
N ASP A 24 25.03 12.96 0.79
CA ASP A 24 26.06 11.95 0.76
C ASP A 24 25.84 11.05 -0.46
N SER A 25 26.88 10.85 -1.24
CA SER A 25 26.88 9.99 -2.41
C SER A 25 27.49 8.62 -2.14
N ASP A 26 28.05 8.39 -0.95
CA ASP A 26 28.58 7.09 -0.55
C ASP A 26 27.53 6.28 0.21
N ILE A 27 26.90 5.37 -0.51
CA ILE A 27 25.92 4.42 0.05
C ILE A 27 26.56 3.15 0.60
N SER A 28 27.87 3.17 0.90
CA SER A 28 28.48 2.02 1.54
C SER A 28 27.84 1.76 2.90
N LEU A 29 27.58 0.49 3.19
CA LEU A 29 26.95 0.09 4.47
C LEU A 29 27.76 0.57 5.68
N GLU A 30 29.09 0.66 5.54
CA GLU A 30 29.97 1.12 6.59
C GLU A 30 29.75 2.60 6.93
N ASN A 31 29.66 3.46 5.92
CA ASN A 31 29.42 4.89 6.13
C ASN A 31 28.01 5.15 6.68
N ILE A 32 27.01 4.49 6.14
CA ILE A 32 25.64 4.59 6.65
C ILE A 32 25.54 4.15 8.11
N LYS A 33 26.23 3.09 8.51
CA LYS A 33 26.29 2.67 9.91
C LYS A 33 26.94 3.70 10.81
N LYS A 34 28.01 4.38 10.34
CA LYS A 34 28.66 5.47 11.09
C LYS A 34 27.71 6.64 11.28
N ASP A 35 27.02 7.06 10.21
CA ASP A 35 26.06 8.16 10.29
C ASP A 35 24.93 7.84 11.26
N PHE A 36 24.39 6.63 11.19
CA PHE A 36 23.32 6.20 12.08
C PHE A 36 23.74 6.06 13.54
N ALA A 37 25.02 5.77 13.80
CA ALA A 37 25.56 5.74 15.15
C ALA A 37 25.63 7.12 15.80
N SER A 38 25.63 8.20 15.01
CA SER A 38 25.75 9.59 15.48
C SER A 38 24.40 10.27 15.74
N ILE A 39 23.26 9.67 15.33
CA ILE A 39 21.93 10.27 15.36
C ILE A 39 20.99 9.55 16.31
N ASN A 40 19.97 10.25 16.79
CA ASN A 40 18.91 9.64 17.60
C ASN A 40 17.86 8.99 16.71
N LEU A 41 17.96 7.67 16.53
CA LEU A 41 17.10 6.89 15.65
C LEU A 41 15.61 6.96 16.02
N GLN A 42 15.26 7.14 17.29
CA GLN A 42 13.86 7.28 17.72
C GLN A 42 13.22 8.61 17.30
N LYS A 43 14.05 9.59 16.94
CA LYS A 43 13.62 10.90 16.41
C LYS A 43 13.91 11.04 14.91
N THR A 44 14.26 9.96 14.25
CA THR A 44 14.67 9.93 12.85
C THR A 44 13.55 9.33 12.00
N ILE A 45 13.35 9.92 10.83
CA ILE A 45 12.51 9.37 9.78
C ILE A 45 13.42 8.97 8.62
N ILE A 46 13.26 7.74 8.16
CA ILE A 46 13.95 7.23 6.97
C ILE A 46 12.94 7.22 5.82
N VAL A 47 13.28 7.89 4.73
CA VAL A 47 12.44 7.94 3.54
C VAL A 47 13.10 7.15 2.42
N ASP A 48 12.41 6.12 1.95
CA ASP A 48 12.81 5.31 0.81
C ASP A 48 12.27 5.92 -0.49
N CYS A 49 13.18 6.42 -1.32
CA CYS A 49 12.91 6.90 -2.67
C CYS A 49 13.82 6.21 -3.70
N PHE A 50 14.27 4.99 -3.41
CA PHE A 50 15.34 4.35 -4.17
C PHE A 50 14.83 3.74 -5.47
N TYR A 51 13.79 2.90 -5.41
CA TYR A 51 13.16 2.27 -6.58
C TYR A 51 11.65 2.50 -6.58
N GLY A 52 11.11 2.92 -7.72
CA GLY A 52 9.67 3.03 -7.97
C GLY A 52 9.10 1.86 -8.78
N THR A 53 7.91 2.04 -9.34
CA THR A 53 7.17 1.04 -10.13
C THR A 53 7.90 0.56 -11.39
N GLY A 54 8.88 1.31 -11.87
CA GLY A 54 9.70 0.96 -13.04
C GLY A 54 10.81 -0.05 -12.76
N PHE A 55 11.09 -0.40 -11.51
CA PHE A 55 12.13 -1.35 -11.18
C PHE A 55 11.75 -2.75 -11.64
N LYS A 56 12.64 -3.37 -12.41
CA LYS A 56 12.51 -4.75 -12.89
C LYS A 56 13.83 -5.48 -12.63
N GLY A 57 13.77 -6.61 -11.97
CA GLY A 57 14.93 -7.43 -11.70
C GLY A 57 15.13 -7.73 -10.22
N GLU A 58 16.31 -8.22 -9.87
CA GLU A 58 16.68 -8.54 -8.49
C GLU A 58 17.59 -7.46 -7.91
N LEU A 59 17.47 -7.26 -6.60
CA LEU A 59 18.38 -6.40 -5.87
C LEU A 59 19.79 -7.01 -5.85
N SER A 60 20.81 -6.19 -6.03
CA SER A 60 22.19 -6.61 -5.79
C SER A 60 22.41 -6.98 -4.32
N SER A 61 23.39 -7.82 -4.03
CA SER A 61 23.73 -8.21 -2.66
C SER A 61 24.01 -7.00 -1.78
N GLN A 62 24.71 -6.00 -2.31
CA GLN A 62 25.02 -4.76 -1.58
C GLN A 62 23.76 -3.98 -1.17
N ILE A 63 22.78 -3.88 -2.06
CA ILE A 63 21.51 -3.18 -1.77
C ILE A 63 20.64 -3.99 -0.79
N LYS A 64 20.66 -5.32 -0.91
CA LYS A 64 19.98 -6.20 0.07
C LYS A 64 20.56 -5.99 1.47
N GLU A 65 21.88 -6.04 1.63
CA GLU A 65 22.56 -5.80 2.91
C GLU A 65 22.22 -4.42 3.50
N LEU A 66 22.17 -3.39 2.66
CA LEU A 66 21.75 -2.06 3.05
C LEU A 66 20.32 -2.04 3.58
N PHE A 67 19.39 -2.63 2.83
CA PHE A 67 17.98 -2.67 3.26
C PHE A 67 17.78 -3.55 4.50
N ASP A 68 18.49 -4.67 4.64
CA ASP A 68 18.47 -5.49 5.85
C ASP A 68 18.87 -4.67 7.07
N PHE A 69 19.95 -3.90 6.95
CA PHE A 69 20.38 -3.00 8.01
C PHE A 69 19.31 -1.94 8.31
N ILE A 70 18.80 -1.22 7.30
CA ILE A 70 17.77 -0.18 7.47
C ILE A 70 16.48 -0.77 8.06
N ASN A 71 16.07 -1.96 7.64
CA ASN A 71 14.89 -2.63 8.15
C ASN A 71 15.02 -2.97 9.66
N SER A 72 16.26 -3.22 10.14
CA SER A 72 16.54 -3.50 11.56
C SER A 72 16.57 -2.25 12.45
N VAL A 73 16.66 -1.06 11.85
CA VAL A 73 16.80 0.21 12.60
C VAL A 73 15.46 0.63 13.23
N PRO A 74 15.43 1.04 14.52
CA PRO A 74 14.21 1.47 15.21
C PRO A 74 13.85 2.94 14.89
N ALA A 75 13.71 3.27 13.61
CA ALA A 75 13.28 4.57 13.11
C ALA A 75 11.98 4.41 12.36
N VAL A 76 11.19 5.50 12.23
CA VAL A 76 10.00 5.50 11.37
C VAL A 76 10.43 5.44 9.91
N LYS A 77 9.88 4.50 9.17
CA LYS A 77 10.21 4.24 7.77
C LYS A 77 9.05 4.59 6.85
N ILE A 78 9.31 5.43 5.87
CA ILE A 78 8.31 5.88 4.89
C ILE A 78 8.79 5.50 3.50
N ALA A 79 7.98 4.75 2.75
CA ALA A 79 8.23 4.50 1.34
C ALA A 79 7.54 5.54 0.47
N CYS A 80 8.26 6.12 -0.48
CA CYS A 80 7.74 7.05 -1.46
C CYS A 80 7.27 6.24 -2.69
N ASP A 81 5.99 6.34 -2.99
CA ASP A 81 5.27 5.67 -4.06
C ASP A 81 5.02 4.17 -3.82
N ILE A 82 6.05 3.37 -3.73
CA ILE A 82 6.03 1.95 -3.34
C ILE A 82 7.30 1.64 -2.54
N PRO A 83 7.28 0.65 -1.63
CA PRO A 83 8.51 0.17 -1.01
C PRO A 83 9.47 -0.38 -2.05
N SER A 84 10.72 0.06 -2.03
CA SER A 84 11.72 -0.32 -3.01
C SER A 84 11.84 -1.84 -3.13
N ALA A 85 11.60 -2.36 -4.33
CA ALA A 85 11.59 -3.77 -4.69
C ALA A 85 10.71 -4.66 -3.79
N PHE A 86 9.75 -4.10 -3.05
CA PHE A 86 9.00 -4.78 -1.98
C PHE A 86 9.90 -5.50 -0.96
N TYR A 87 11.09 -4.95 -0.74
CA TYR A 87 12.09 -5.45 0.21
C TYR A 87 12.30 -4.48 1.39
N PHE A 88 12.15 -3.18 1.16
CA PHE A 88 12.16 -2.17 2.20
C PHE A 88 10.88 -2.26 3.06
N ASN A 89 11.02 -2.40 4.39
CA ASN A 89 9.90 -2.52 5.32
C ASN A 89 9.43 -1.15 5.78
N ALA A 90 8.37 -0.62 5.17
CA ALA A 90 7.81 0.69 5.51
C ALA A 90 6.78 0.60 6.63
N ASP A 91 6.76 1.59 7.53
CA ASP A 91 5.64 1.84 8.45
C ASP A 91 4.49 2.55 7.72
N TYR A 92 4.87 3.40 6.75
CA TYR A 92 3.94 4.12 5.88
C TYR A 92 4.41 4.06 4.43
N THR A 93 3.49 3.82 3.51
CA THR A 93 3.72 4.00 2.07
C THR A 93 2.89 5.17 1.58
N VAL A 94 3.55 6.23 1.09
CA VAL A 94 2.89 7.41 0.52
C VAL A 94 2.90 7.25 -1.00
N THR A 95 1.81 6.71 -1.55
CA THR A 95 1.69 6.49 -3.01
C THR A 95 1.14 7.72 -3.71
N MET A 96 1.64 8.00 -4.91
CA MET A 96 1.36 9.24 -5.63
C MET A 96 0.10 9.11 -6.50
N GLY A 97 -0.84 10.04 -6.33
CA GLY A 97 -2.04 10.23 -7.17
C GLY A 97 -3.15 9.22 -6.93
N CYS A 98 -2.89 7.93 -7.02
CA CYS A 98 -3.88 6.88 -6.80
C CYS A 98 -3.27 5.64 -6.14
N ASN A 99 -4.14 4.78 -5.62
CA ASN A 99 -3.75 3.46 -5.16
C ASN A 99 -3.20 2.62 -6.33
N LYS A 100 -2.19 1.81 -6.07
CA LYS A 100 -1.60 0.89 -7.05
C LYS A 100 -1.92 -0.54 -6.67
N LEU A 101 -2.37 -1.33 -7.63
CA LEU A 101 -2.77 -2.73 -7.39
C LEU A 101 -1.65 -3.55 -6.74
N CYS A 102 -0.39 -3.29 -7.10
CA CYS A 102 0.77 -3.97 -6.54
C CYS A 102 0.93 -3.80 -5.02
N LEU A 103 0.44 -2.68 -4.44
CA LEU A 103 0.48 -2.45 -2.99
C LEU A 103 -0.46 -3.36 -2.18
N TYR A 104 -1.41 -4.01 -2.85
CA TYR A 104 -2.39 -4.90 -2.25
C TYR A 104 -2.12 -6.38 -2.52
N SER A 105 -0.97 -6.69 -3.14
CA SER A 105 -0.52 -8.07 -3.33
C SER A 105 -0.11 -8.72 -2.01
N ASP A 106 -0.09 -10.05 -1.96
CA ASP A 106 0.30 -10.78 -0.75
C ASP A 106 1.74 -10.48 -0.33
N SER A 107 2.66 -10.30 -1.28
CA SER A 107 4.04 -9.89 -1.01
C SER A 107 4.15 -8.48 -0.44
N ALA A 108 3.29 -7.56 -0.88
CA ALA A 108 3.31 -6.17 -0.46
C ALA A 108 2.77 -5.96 0.97
N LYS A 109 1.80 -6.79 1.41
CA LYS A 109 1.14 -6.64 2.72
C LYS A 109 2.10 -6.57 3.91
N ASN A 110 3.22 -7.29 3.82
CA ASN A 110 4.18 -7.37 4.91
C ASN A 110 5.14 -6.17 4.97
N VAL A 111 5.24 -5.40 3.89
CA VAL A 111 6.26 -4.36 3.74
C VAL A 111 5.72 -2.95 3.52
N CYS A 112 4.45 -2.81 3.14
CA CYS A 112 3.87 -1.49 2.81
C CYS A 112 3.44 -0.68 4.03
N GLY A 113 3.24 -1.30 5.18
CA GLY A 113 2.67 -0.62 6.34
C GLY A 113 1.32 0.04 6.02
N LYS A 114 1.09 1.25 6.52
CA LYS A 114 -0.12 2.00 6.23
C LYS A 114 0.00 2.75 4.91
N ILE A 115 -0.86 2.43 3.95
CA ILE A 115 -0.88 3.08 2.64
C ILE A 115 -1.66 4.40 2.73
N LEU A 116 -1.06 5.47 2.24
CA LEU A 116 -1.62 6.81 2.13
C LEU A 116 -1.49 7.28 0.68
N VAL A 117 -2.53 7.89 0.13
CA VAL A 117 -2.49 8.45 -1.22
C VAL A 117 -2.18 9.95 -1.14
N ALA A 118 -1.07 10.36 -1.75
CA ALA A 118 -0.72 11.77 -1.88
C ALA A 118 -1.45 12.39 -3.06
N ASN A 119 -2.13 13.51 -2.83
CA ASN A 119 -2.78 14.27 -3.89
C ASN A 119 -1.73 15.02 -4.73
N LEU A 120 -1.82 14.89 -6.05
CA LEU A 120 -0.93 15.58 -7.00
C LEU A 120 -1.39 17.00 -7.37
N GLY A 121 -2.36 17.57 -6.64
CA GLY A 121 -2.93 18.88 -6.96
C GLY A 121 -3.95 18.82 -8.10
N ILE A 122 -4.34 17.64 -8.55
CA ILE A 122 -5.37 17.43 -9.57
C ILE A 122 -6.65 16.98 -8.87
N ALA A 123 -7.81 17.56 -9.25
CA ALA A 123 -9.09 17.12 -8.70
C ALA A 123 -9.29 15.62 -8.95
N GLN A 124 -9.58 14.86 -7.88
CA GLN A 124 -9.70 13.40 -7.92
C GLN A 124 -10.64 12.94 -9.03
N GLN A 125 -11.79 13.59 -9.20
CA GLN A 125 -12.76 13.27 -10.24
C GLN A 125 -12.18 13.42 -11.66
N LYS A 126 -11.30 14.41 -11.90
CA LYS A 126 -10.62 14.54 -13.19
C LYS A 126 -9.59 13.46 -13.38
N PHE A 127 -8.85 13.14 -12.32
CA PHE A 127 -7.83 12.09 -12.34
C PHE A 127 -8.46 10.72 -12.64
N GLU A 128 -9.56 10.38 -11.99
CA GLU A 128 -10.30 9.12 -12.18
C GLU A 128 -10.91 9.01 -13.58
N ASN A 129 -11.35 10.12 -14.19
CA ASN A 129 -11.91 10.11 -15.55
C ASN A 129 -10.88 9.86 -16.66
N PHE A 130 -9.58 10.05 -16.38
CA PHE A 130 -8.51 9.82 -17.35
C PHE A 130 -7.94 8.40 -17.31
N LEU A 131 -8.24 7.63 -16.27
CA LEU A 131 -7.67 6.31 -16.07
C LEU A 131 -8.78 5.26 -16.17
N GLU A 132 -8.64 4.36 -17.14
CA GLU A 132 -9.34 3.09 -17.08
C GLU A 132 -8.78 2.30 -15.88
N SER A 133 -9.63 1.97 -14.93
CA SER A 133 -9.22 1.28 -13.72
C SER A 133 -9.59 -0.20 -13.79
N ASP A 134 -8.61 -1.07 -13.65
CA ASP A 134 -8.81 -2.53 -13.65
C ASP A 134 -9.36 -3.06 -12.32
N ALA A 135 -9.26 -2.26 -11.25
CA ALA A 135 -9.68 -2.64 -9.91
C ALA A 135 -10.15 -1.45 -9.08
N PHE A 136 -11.06 -1.71 -8.16
CA PHE A 136 -11.59 -0.70 -7.23
C PHE A 136 -11.37 -1.15 -5.79
N LEU A 137 -10.86 -0.24 -4.96
CA LEU A 137 -10.78 -0.44 -3.52
C LEU A 137 -12.10 -0.05 -2.88
N ILE A 138 -12.79 -1.01 -2.27
CA ILE A 138 -14.04 -0.74 -1.52
C ILE A 138 -13.72 0.11 -0.30
N GLN A 139 -14.35 1.26 -0.20
CA GLN A 139 -14.26 2.17 0.92
C GLN A 139 -15.51 2.09 1.81
N LYS A 140 -15.40 2.63 3.03
CA LYS A 140 -16.53 2.63 3.98
C LYS A 140 -17.81 3.25 3.40
N ASN A 141 -17.67 4.28 2.57
CA ASN A 141 -18.81 4.97 1.95
C ASN A 141 -19.49 4.18 0.83
N ASP A 142 -18.82 3.17 0.28
CA ASP A 142 -19.38 2.30 -0.76
C ASP A 142 -20.26 1.20 -0.17
N ILE A 143 -20.14 0.97 1.15
CA ILE A 143 -20.87 -0.07 1.85
C ILE A 143 -22.29 0.44 2.16
N LYS A 144 -23.27 -0.14 1.47
CA LYS A 144 -24.69 0.08 1.76
C LYS A 144 -25.20 -1.03 2.66
N LEU A 145 -25.48 -0.71 3.92
CA LEU A 145 -26.03 -1.68 4.86
C LEU A 145 -27.53 -1.92 4.59
N PRO A 146 -28.02 -3.16 4.69
CA PRO A 146 -29.42 -3.52 4.43
C PRO A 146 -30.32 -3.16 5.62
N TRP A 147 -30.38 -1.86 5.96
CA TRP A 147 -31.22 -1.39 7.06
C TRP A 147 -32.71 -1.60 6.77
N ARG A 148 -33.42 -2.19 7.73
CA ARG A 148 -34.87 -2.39 7.66
C ARG A 148 -35.61 -1.13 8.10
N THR A 149 -35.68 -0.12 7.23
CA THR A 149 -36.32 1.18 7.54
C THR A 149 -37.81 1.18 7.32
N LYS A 150 -38.34 0.31 6.46
CA LYS A 150 -39.78 0.22 6.17
C LYS A 150 -40.49 -0.64 7.22
N LYS A 151 -41.51 -0.09 7.91
CA LYS A 151 -42.33 -0.81 8.90
C LYS A 151 -43.08 -1.98 8.28
N ALA A 152 -43.70 -1.78 7.10
CA ALA A 152 -44.37 -2.82 6.31
C ALA A 152 -43.35 -3.45 5.34
N SER A 153 -42.66 -4.48 5.78
CA SER A 153 -41.70 -5.22 4.98
C SER A 153 -41.76 -6.72 5.27
N HIS A 154 -41.38 -7.53 4.30
CA HIS A 154 -41.33 -8.97 4.43
C HIS A 154 -39.95 -9.48 3.92
N LYS A 155 -39.63 -10.75 4.18
CA LYS A 155 -38.35 -11.35 3.84
C LYS A 155 -37.93 -11.15 2.39
N GLY A 156 -38.88 -11.18 1.43
CA GLY A 156 -38.59 -10.97 0.00
C GLY A 156 -38.07 -9.58 -0.37
N ASN A 157 -38.22 -8.56 0.51
CA ASN A 157 -37.70 -7.22 0.28
C ASN A 157 -36.18 -7.07 0.55
N PHE A 158 -35.54 -8.10 1.14
CA PHE A 158 -34.16 -8.04 1.58
C PHE A 158 -33.24 -9.02 0.84
N GLY A 159 -33.66 -9.43 -0.35
CA GLY A 159 -32.89 -10.29 -1.22
C GLY A 159 -32.86 -11.76 -0.80
N HIS A 160 -32.33 -12.58 -1.68
CA HIS A 160 -32.14 -14.01 -1.51
C HIS A 160 -30.68 -14.34 -1.84
N VAL A 161 -29.92 -14.85 -0.89
CA VAL A 161 -28.53 -15.27 -1.07
C VAL A 161 -28.51 -16.77 -1.31
N CYS A 162 -27.83 -17.20 -2.37
CA CYS A 162 -27.58 -18.59 -2.67
C CYS A 162 -26.11 -18.91 -2.43
N VAL A 163 -25.85 -19.92 -1.61
CA VAL A 163 -24.49 -20.33 -1.25
C VAL A 163 -24.30 -21.77 -1.76
N PHE A 164 -23.29 -21.96 -2.61
CA PHE A 164 -22.91 -23.28 -3.10
C PHE A 164 -21.85 -23.90 -2.17
N ALA A 165 -22.12 -25.07 -1.66
CA ALA A 165 -21.20 -25.82 -0.81
C ALA A 165 -20.56 -26.97 -1.60
N GLY A 166 -19.26 -27.15 -1.40
CA GLY A 166 -18.58 -28.37 -1.81
C GLY A 166 -18.64 -29.44 -0.71
N GLU A 167 -17.88 -30.52 -0.87
CA GLU A 167 -17.82 -31.63 0.10
C GLU A 167 -17.53 -31.17 1.54
N LYS A 168 -16.69 -30.13 1.71
CA LYS A 168 -16.39 -29.52 3.01
C LYS A 168 -17.27 -28.28 3.21
N SER A 169 -18.48 -28.49 3.71
CA SER A 169 -19.52 -27.45 3.77
C SER A 169 -19.36 -26.44 4.92
N GLY A 170 -18.38 -26.57 5.82
CA GLY A 170 -18.25 -25.72 7.00
C GLY A 170 -18.20 -24.20 6.69
N ALA A 171 -17.37 -23.78 5.75
CA ALA A 171 -17.28 -22.39 5.32
C ALA A 171 -18.59 -21.88 4.69
N ALA A 172 -19.25 -22.72 3.90
CA ALA A 172 -20.53 -22.38 3.26
C ALA A 172 -21.66 -22.19 4.30
N ILE A 173 -21.70 -23.02 5.36
CA ILE A 173 -22.65 -22.89 6.46
C ILE A 173 -22.40 -21.56 7.23
N ILE A 174 -21.14 -21.22 7.50
CA ILE A 174 -20.78 -19.97 8.15
C ILE A 174 -21.22 -18.78 7.29
N ASN A 175 -20.97 -18.80 5.98
CA ASN A 175 -21.38 -17.76 5.04
C ASN A 175 -22.90 -17.62 5.00
N ALA A 176 -23.65 -18.71 4.87
CA ALA A 176 -25.10 -18.71 4.86
C ALA A 176 -25.70 -18.12 6.15
N THR A 177 -25.16 -18.55 7.32
CA THR A 177 -25.57 -18.04 8.62
C THR A 177 -25.25 -16.55 8.78
N SER A 178 -24.08 -16.13 8.33
CA SER A 178 -23.65 -14.74 8.38
C SER A 178 -24.52 -13.85 7.50
N ALA A 179 -24.88 -14.30 6.31
CA ALA A 179 -25.78 -13.60 5.40
C ALA A 179 -27.17 -13.34 6.06
N LEU A 180 -27.74 -14.34 6.73
CA LEU A 180 -28.99 -14.16 7.48
C LEU A 180 -28.86 -13.15 8.62
N LYS A 181 -27.78 -13.25 9.41
CA LYS A 181 -27.52 -12.33 10.53
C LYS A 181 -27.23 -10.92 10.05
N PHE A 182 -26.62 -10.76 8.88
CA PHE A 182 -26.33 -9.45 8.29
C PHE A 182 -27.58 -8.77 7.71
N GLY A 183 -28.67 -9.51 7.47
CA GLY A 183 -29.95 -8.93 7.09
C GLY A 183 -30.58 -9.45 5.80
N SER A 184 -30.01 -10.47 5.17
CA SER A 184 -30.64 -11.12 4.01
C SER A 184 -32.01 -11.65 4.37
N GLY A 185 -32.97 -11.51 3.45
CA GLY A 185 -34.35 -11.96 3.67
C GLY A 185 -34.49 -13.47 3.60
N LEU A 186 -33.75 -14.09 2.69
CA LEU A 186 -33.70 -15.54 2.45
C LEU A 186 -32.26 -15.97 2.19
N VAL A 187 -31.94 -17.18 2.62
CA VAL A 187 -30.67 -17.84 2.27
C VAL A 187 -30.96 -19.29 1.91
N THR A 188 -30.38 -19.73 0.78
CA THR A 188 -30.41 -21.13 0.36
C THR A 188 -28.98 -21.65 0.32
N LEU A 189 -28.74 -22.77 0.97
CA LEU A 189 -27.50 -23.53 0.87
C LEU A 189 -27.73 -24.71 -0.08
N LEU A 190 -26.98 -24.78 -1.14
CA LEU A 190 -26.96 -25.86 -2.12
C LEU A 190 -25.68 -26.69 -1.92
N GLN A 191 -25.83 -28.00 -1.86
CA GLN A 191 -24.71 -28.96 -1.73
C GLN A 191 -24.72 -29.92 -2.90
#